data_0c17b408526d21e02f2956ab7a1a0776
#
_entry.id   0c17b408526d21e02f2956ab7a1a0776
#
_cell.length_a   1.000
_cell.length_b   1.000
_cell.length_c   1.000
_cell.angle_alpha   90.00
_cell.angle_beta   90.00
_cell.angle_gamma   90.00
#
_symmetry.space_group_name_H-M   'P 1'
#
loop_
_entity.id
_entity.type
_entity.pdbx_description
1 polymer ?
#
loop_
_entity_poly.entity_id
_entity_poly.type
_entity_poly.pdbx_seq_one_letter_code
_entity_poly.pdbx_strand_id
1 'polypeptide(L)'
;MAMIRALKRAVARRLNFTLGKTLNGRCFRIPMLGGLGGAMRRHHEPWMLENLIQIEKEADGCFVDVGVNLGQTLLAVKSIRSDWEYIGFEPNPYCVFYTMNLIELNALEGCSIFPFGIGETTGAMDLRLNSLTGGEGSIVAGFRSESDYKRRIKVPILGAEFLPGELLEHKVGVLKVDVEGGELDVFRAMTPVLRKHQPLIISELLPIYDTTTEQGSFRKERQDALTGILHDLGYCIIRLHLDGSRERLEEIEVHSEIALTNYLFAPVDRASSFLSAS
;
A
#
# COMPACT_ATOMS: atom_id res chain seq x y z
N MET A 1 -10.91 22.53 -27.94
CA MET A 1 -9.88 21.94 -27.05
C MET A 1 -10.32 20.66 -26.37
N ALA A 2 -11.54 20.53 -25.82
CA ALA A 2 -12.03 19.31 -25.14
C ALA A 2 -12.09 18.07 -26.07
N MET A 3 -12.57 18.22 -27.30
CA MET A 3 -12.66 17.13 -28.30
C MET A 3 -11.27 16.58 -28.70
N ILE A 4 -10.26 17.44 -28.87
CA ILE A 4 -8.89 17.03 -29.17
C ILE A 4 -8.27 16.27 -27.99
N ARG A 5 -8.55 16.67 -26.74
CA ARG A 5 -8.13 15.95 -25.53
C ARG A 5 -8.80 14.59 -25.41
N ALA A 6 -10.11 14.50 -25.75
CA ALA A 6 -10.84 13.24 -25.75
C ALA A 6 -10.32 12.28 -26.83
N LEU A 7 -10.03 12.78 -28.03
CA LEU A 7 -9.46 11.99 -29.13
C LEU A 7 -8.04 11.50 -28.77
N LYS A 8 -7.17 12.35 -28.22
CA LYS A 8 -5.84 11.96 -27.74
C LYS A 8 -5.92 10.88 -26.66
N ARG A 9 -6.88 10.98 -25.70
CA ARG A 9 -7.11 9.94 -24.69
C ARG A 9 -7.61 8.63 -25.30
N ALA A 10 -8.51 8.69 -26.29
CA ALA A 10 -9.04 7.51 -26.98
C ALA A 10 -7.95 6.78 -27.77
N VAL A 11 -7.08 7.52 -28.46
CA VAL A 11 -5.92 6.98 -29.18
C VAL A 11 -4.90 6.39 -28.21
N ALA A 12 -4.55 7.11 -27.14
CA ALA A 12 -3.61 6.64 -26.12
C ALA A 12 -4.08 5.35 -25.44
N ARG A 13 -5.40 5.11 -25.32
CA ARG A 13 -5.97 3.86 -24.80
C ARG A 13 -5.83 2.65 -25.73
N ARG A 14 -5.44 2.86 -26.99
CA ARG A 14 -5.27 1.80 -27.99
C ARG A 14 -3.81 1.54 -28.34
N LEU A 15 -2.90 2.37 -27.86
CA LEU A 15 -1.47 2.26 -28.12
C LEU A 15 -0.74 1.80 -26.87
N ASN A 16 0.16 0.85 -27.07
CA ASN A 16 1.14 0.46 -26.07
C ASN A 16 2.45 1.17 -26.38
N PHE A 17 2.98 1.89 -25.38
CA PHE A 17 4.26 2.59 -25.48
C PHE A 17 4.90 2.73 -24.09
N THR A 18 6.14 3.15 -24.08
CA THR A 18 6.91 3.29 -22.83
C THR A 18 7.31 4.74 -22.62
N LEU A 19 7.26 5.20 -21.37
CA LEU A 19 7.75 6.50 -20.93
C LEU A 19 8.87 6.33 -19.91
N GLY A 20 9.83 7.27 -19.90
CA GLY A 20 10.84 7.33 -18.84
C GLY A 20 10.31 8.03 -17.59
N LYS A 21 10.75 7.56 -16.42
CA LYS A 21 10.57 8.22 -15.12
C LYS A 21 11.84 8.06 -14.29
N THR A 22 12.31 9.15 -13.71
CA THR A 22 13.46 9.12 -12.79
C THR A 22 12.96 9.21 -11.35
N LEU A 23 13.41 8.29 -10.51
CA LEU A 23 13.18 8.26 -9.07
C LEU A 23 14.51 8.03 -8.37
N ASN A 24 14.84 8.87 -7.39
CA ASN A 24 16.07 8.76 -6.61
C ASN A 24 17.33 8.57 -7.50
N GLY A 25 17.41 9.35 -8.60
CA GLY A 25 18.52 9.27 -9.56
C GLY A 25 18.51 8.05 -10.49
N ARG A 26 17.63 7.08 -10.31
CA ARG A 26 17.49 5.88 -11.14
C ARG A 26 16.39 6.07 -12.18
N CYS A 27 16.70 5.72 -13.44
CA CYS A 27 15.74 5.78 -14.54
C CYS A 27 14.95 4.48 -14.67
N PHE A 28 13.62 4.60 -14.73
CA PHE A 28 12.69 3.51 -14.97
C PHE A 28 11.89 3.72 -16.25
N ARG A 29 11.53 2.62 -16.88
CA ARG A 29 10.64 2.56 -18.03
C ARG A 29 9.23 2.27 -17.54
N ILE A 30 8.28 3.17 -17.82
CA ILE A 30 6.88 3.05 -17.40
C ILE A 30 6.05 2.56 -18.57
N PRO A 31 5.48 1.35 -18.52
CA PRO A 31 4.64 0.84 -19.60
C PRO A 31 3.29 1.57 -19.62
N MET A 32 2.88 1.99 -20.80
CA MET A 32 1.55 2.56 -21.05
C MET A 32 0.76 1.50 -21.84
N LEU A 33 -0.07 0.73 -21.14
CA LEU A 33 -0.74 -0.46 -21.68
C LEU A 33 -2.25 -0.24 -21.78
N GLY A 34 -2.79 -0.01 -22.98
CA GLY A 34 -4.23 0.14 -23.16
C GLY A 34 -4.88 1.25 -22.32
N GLY A 35 -4.12 2.30 -22.00
CA GLY A 35 -4.54 3.39 -21.12
C GLY A 35 -4.24 3.21 -19.63
N LEU A 36 -3.68 2.06 -19.24
CA LEU A 36 -3.09 1.85 -17.91
C LEU A 36 -1.73 2.55 -17.81
N GLY A 37 -1.28 2.84 -16.59
CA GLY A 37 0.03 3.44 -16.33
C GLY A 37 0.03 4.98 -16.27
N GLY A 38 -1.06 5.64 -16.62
CA GLY A 38 -1.15 7.11 -16.57
C GLY A 38 -0.96 7.69 -15.17
N ALA A 39 -1.37 6.97 -14.14
CA ALA A 39 -1.14 7.32 -12.75
C ALA A 39 0.36 7.25 -12.40
N MET A 40 1.06 6.19 -12.81
CA MET A 40 2.49 5.98 -12.54
C MET A 40 3.37 7.16 -12.98
N ARG A 41 3.00 7.82 -14.10
CA ARG A 41 3.74 8.98 -14.60
C ARG A 41 3.59 10.19 -13.70
N ARG A 42 2.37 10.43 -13.19
CA ARG A 42 2.01 11.65 -12.44
C ARG A 42 2.21 11.50 -10.95
N HIS A 43 2.10 10.27 -10.46
CA HIS A 43 2.21 9.98 -9.05
C HIS A 43 3.64 10.20 -8.59
N HIS A 44 3.81 11.11 -7.66
CA HIS A 44 5.07 11.42 -7.01
C HIS A 44 4.76 11.73 -5.55
N GLU A 45 5.28 10.90 -4.67
CA GLU A 45 5.14 11.03 -3.23
C GLU A 45 6.53 11.21 -2.61
N PRO A 46 7.06 12.45 -2.60
CA PRO A 46 8.38 12.70 -2.03
C PRO A 46 8.49 12.24 -0.59
N TRP A 47 7.44 12.48 0.20
CA TRP A 47 7.37 12.07 1.59
C TRP A 47 7.55 10.55 1.78
N MET A 48 6.96 9.75 0.90
CA MET A 48 7.10 8.29 0.94
C MET A 48 8.54 7.88 0.65
N LEU A 49 9.15 8.46 -0.40
CA LEU A 49 10.53 8.17 -0.76
C LEU A 49 11.52 8.54 0.37
N GLU A 50 11.35 9.71 0.98
CA GLU A 50 12.18 10.18 2.10
C GLU A 50 12.05 9.24 3.32
N ASN A 51 10.84 8.82 3.65
CA ASN A 51 10.62 7.87 4.73
C ASN A 51 11.20 6.49 4.41
N LEU A 52 11.06 5.99 3.18
CA LEU A 52 11.64 4.72 2.76
C LEU A 52 13.17 4.72 2.81
N ILE A 53 13.84 5.84 2.45
CA ILE A 53 15.29 5.99 2.59
C ILE A 53 15.73 5.88 4.05
N GLN A 54 14.97 6.44 4.97
CA GLN A 54 15.27 6.32 6.40
C GLN A 54 14.99 4.92 6.94
N ILE A 55 13.86 4.33 6.52
CA ILE A 55 13.45 2.98 6.91
C ILE A 55 14.47 1.93 6.43
N GLU A 56 14.99 2.10 5.21
CA GLU A 56 15.99 1.18 4.64
C GLU A 56 17.24 1.05 5.50
N LYS A 57 17.68 2.13 6.15
CA LYS A 57 18.86 2.12 7.03
C LYS A 57 18.66 1.26 8.29
N GLU A 58 17.41 1.15 8.75
CA GLU A 58 17.01 0.44 9.95
C GLU A 58 16.41 -0.96 9.65
N ALA A 59 16.07 -1.22 8.39
CA ALA A 59 15.40 -2.45 7.99
C ALA A 59 16.39 -3.56 7.69
N ASP A 60 16.10 -4.74 8.26
CA ASP A 60 16.85 -5.97 7.99
C ASP A 60 15.88 -7.07 7.58
N GLY A 61 15.93 -7.49 6.31
CA GLY A 61 15.03 -8.46 5.72
C GLY A 61 14.31 -7.93 4.47
N CYS A 62 13.30 -8.68 4.00
CA CYS A 62 12.54 -8.34 2.80
C CYS A 62 11.55 -7.20 3.04
N PHE A 63 11.12 -6.58 1.94
CA PHE A 63 10.02 -5.61 1.91
C PHE A 63 8.74 -6.32 1.46
N VAL A 64 7.72 -6.28 2.31
CA VAL A 64 6.39 -6.83 2.02
C VAL A 64 5.44 -5.68 1.74
N ASP A 65 4.72 -5.73 0.61
CA ASP A 65 3.75 -4.71 0.17
C ASP A 65 2.38 -5.36 0.00
N VAL A 66 1.42 -5.02 0.86
CA VAL A 66 0.02 -5.45 0.74
C VAL A 66 -0.78 -4.29 0.16
N GLY A 67 -1.26 -4.48 -1.07
CA GLY A 67 -1.85 -3.43 -1.90
C GLY A 67 -0.82 -2.81 -2.85
N VAL A 68 -0.21 -3.64 -3.70
CA VAL A 68 0.84 -3.22 -4.67
C VAL A 68 0.33 -2.20 -5.67
N ASN A 69 -0.95 -2.29 -6.03
CA ASN A 69 -1.57 -1.48 -7.08
C ASN A 69 -0.74 -1.54 -8.38
N LEU A 70 -0.35 -0.41 -8.97
CA LEU A 70 0.46 -0.35 -10.19
C LEU A 70 1.98 -0.43 -9.95
N GLY A 71 2.43 -0.64 -8.71
CA GLY A 71 3.84 -0.77 -8.36
C GLY A 71 4.55 0.56 -8.10
N GLN A 72 3.85 1.57 -7.59
CA GLN A 72 4.45 2.85 -7.19
C GLN A 72 5.49 2.63 -6.10
N THR A 73 5.11 1.92 -5.04
CA THR A 73 5.99 1.55 -3.92
C THR A 73 7.13 0.66 -4.39
N LEU A 74 6.86 -0.31 -5.27
CA LEU A 74 7.89 -1.17 -5.86
C LEU A 74 9.02 -0.35 -6.51
N LEU A 75 8.66 0.64 -7.34
CA LEU A 75 9.68 1.48 -7.98
C LEU A 75 10.44 2.34 -6.96
N ALA A 76 9.76 2.86 -5.93
CA ALA A 76 10.41 3.61 -4.87
C ALA A 76 11.43 2.73 -4.12
N VAL A 77 11.03 1.54 -3.68
CA VAL A 77 11.89 0.55 -3.02
C VAL A 77 13.10 0.20 -3.89
N LYS A 78 12.87 -0.16 -5.16
CA LYS A 78 13.95 -0.52 -6.11
C LYS A 78 14.83 0.66 -6.51
N SER A 79 14.36 1.90 -6.37
CA SER A 79 15.20 3.09 -6.57
C SER A 79 16.19 3.32 -5.43
N ILE A 80 15.87 2.89 -4.22
CA ILE A 80 16.71 3.01 -3.02
C ILE A 80 17.71 1.88 -2.97
N ARG A 81 17.22 0.63 -2.98
CA ARG A 81 18.03 -0.59 -2.93
C ARG A 81 17.57 -1.59 -3.98
N SER A 82 18.34 -1.74 -5.06
CA SER A 82 17.93 -2.53 -6.23
C SER A 82 17.80 -4.03 -5.98
N ASP A 83 18.60 -4.55 -5.06
CA ASP A 83 18.63 -5.93 -4.63
C ASP A 83 17.70 -6.23 -3.44
N TRP A 84 16.94 -5.23 -2.95
CA TRP A 84 16.00 -5.47 -1.86
C TRP A 84 14.92 -6.45 -2.29
N GLU A 85 14.84 -7.58 -1.62
CA GLU A 85 13.80 -8.55 -1.87
C GLU A 85 12.42 -7.92 -1.62
N TYR A 86 11.53 -8.05 -2.60
CA TYR A 86 10.21 -7.43 -2.58
C TYR A 86 9.13 -8.50 -2.81
N ILE A 87 8.21 -8.61 -1.85
CA ILE A 87 7.08 -9.53 -1.87
C ILE A 87 5.80 -8.71 -1.86
N GLY A 88 5.05 -8.76 -2.95
CA GLY A 88 3.84 -7.98 -3.13
C GLY A 88 2.57 -8.81 -3.20
N PHE A 89 1.48 -8.31 -2.61
CA PHE A 89 0.14 -8.90 -2.67
C PHE A 89 -0.83 -7.92 -3.31
N GLU A 90 -1.52 -8.34 -4.36
CA GLU A 90 -2.46 -7.50 -5.10
C GLU A 90 -3.62 -8.35 -5.65
N PRO A 91 -4.86 -8.14 -5.20
CA PRO A 91 -6.00 -8.92 -5.67
C PRO A 91 -6.52 -8.48 -7.04
N ASN A 92 -6.28 -7.24 -7.47
CA ASN A 92 -6.80 -6.71 -8.72
C ASN A 92 -5.98 -7.26 -9.92
N PRO A 93 -6.57 -8.10 -10.81
CA PRO A 93 -5.83 -8.73 -11.90
C PRO A 93 -5.26 -7.72 -12.91
N TYR A 94 -5.86 -6.54 -13.04
CA TYR A 94 -5.33 -5.48 -13.93
C TYR A 94 -4.07 -4.84 -13.34
N CYS A 95 -4.03 -4.68 -12.02
CA CYS A 95 -2.86 -4.17 -11.31
C CYS A 95 -1.72 -5.21 -11.33
N VAL A 96 -2.04 -6.48 -11.07
CA VAL A 96 -1.07 -7.59 -11.17
C VAL A 96 -0.45 -7.65 -12.56
N PHE A 97 -1.28 -7.71 -13.61
CA PHE A 97 -0.80 -7.71 -15.00
C PHE A 97 0.12 -6.53 -15.29
N TYR A 98 -0.27 -5.33 -14.86
CA TYR A 98 0.51 -4.12 -15.07
C TYR A 98 1.85 -4.19 -14.34
N THR A 99 1.85 -4.57 -13.07
CA THR A 99 3.05 -4.64 -12.23
C THR A 99 4.03 -5.69 -12.72
N MET A 100 3.56 -6.85 -13.19
CA MET A 100 4.43 -7.86 -13.80
C MET A 100 5.11 -7.33 -15.07
N ASN A 101 4.39 -6.61 -15.93
CA ASN A 101 4.99 -5.94 -17.10
C ASN A 101 6.00 -4.85 -16.71
N LEU A 102 5.74 -4.13 -15.59
CA LEU A 102 6.65 -3.12 -15.07
C LEU A 102 7.97 -3.76 -14.59
N ILE A 103 7.89 -4.89 -13.89
CA ILE A 103 9.04 -5.68 -13.42
C ILE A 103 9.87 -6.16 -14.60
N GLU A 104 9.25 -6.83 -15.56
CA GLU A 104 9.92 -7.36 -16.75
C GLU A 104 10.58 -6.26 -17.58
N LEU A 105 9.84 -5.17 -17.86
CA LEU A 105 10.33 -4.05 -18.66
C LEU A 105 11.57 -3.39 -18.05
N ASN A 106 11.71 -3.39 -16.73
CA ASN A 106 12.82 -2.78 -16.00
C ASN A 106 13.88 -3.80 -15.51
N ALA A 107 13.71 -5.08 -15.84
CA ALA A 107 14.56 -6.17 -15.36
C ALA A 107 14.77 -6.09 -13.83
N LEU A 108 13.68 -5.92 -13.06
CA LEU A 108 13.75 -5.86 -11.61
C LEU A 108 13.87 -7.27 -11.03
N GLU A 109 14.98 -7.53 -10.36
CA GLU A 109 15.25 -8.82 -9.72
C GLU A 109 14.70 -8.86 -8.28
N GLY A 110 14.53 -10.07 -7.72
CA GLY A 110 14.05 -10.27 -6.35
C GLY A 110 12.65 -9.70 -6.11
N CYS A 111 11.73 -9.83 -7.07
CA CYS A 111 10.35 -9.37 -6.96
C CYS A 111 9.39 -10.56 -7.13
N SER A 112 8.59 -10.84 -6.11
CA SER A 112 7.51 -11.83 -6.14
C SER A 112 6.16 -11.13 -6.00
N ILE A 113 5.24 -11.30 -6.96
CA ILE A 113 3.91 -10.71 -6.92
C ILE A 113 2.87 -11.82 -6.83
N PHE A 114 2.13 -11.83 -5.73
CA PHE A 114 1.06 -12.79 -5.47
C PHE A 114 -0.29 -12.19 -5.90
N PRO A 115 -1.03 -12.87 -6.83
CA PRO A 115 -2.27 -12.35 -7.39
C PRO A 115 -3.49 -12.59 -6.49
N PHE A 116 -3.39 -12.25 -5.22
CA PHE A 116 -4.46 -12.32 -4.24
C PHE A 116 -4.28 -11.25 -3.15
N GLY A 117 -5.36 -10.93 -2.47
CA GLY A 117 -5.31 -10.09 -1.28
C GLY A 117 -5.14 -10.90 -0.01
N ILE A 118 -4.64 -10.25 1.04
CA ILE A 118 -4.57 -10.82 2.38
C ILE A 118 -5.76 -10.32 3.20
N GLY A 119 -6.37 -11.20 4.00
CA GLY A 119 -7.48 -10.85 4.88
C GLY A 119 -7.74 -11.91 5.93
N GLU A 120 -8.69 -11.65 6.84
CA GLU A 120 -9.01 -12.54 7.96
C GLU A 120 -9.66 -13.86 7.49
N THR A 121 -10.42 -13.80 6.40
CA THR A 121 -11.16 -14.97 5.88
C THR A 121 -10.76 -15.29 4.45
N THR A 122 -10.52 -16.58 4.19
CA THR A 122 -10.23 -17.09 2.85
C THR A 122 -11.49 -17.22 2.01
N GLY A 123 -11.46 -16.67 0.79
CA GLY A 123 -12.60 -16.77 -0.13
C GLY A 123 -12.53 -15.85 -1.34
N ALA A 124 -13.55 -15.92 -2.18
CA ALA A 124 -13.75 -15.01 -3.31
C ALA A 124 -14.60 -13.82 -2.84
N MET A 125 -13.99 -12.65 -2.78
CA MET A 125 -14.64 -11.41 -2.33
C MET A 125 -14.90 -10.43 -3.46
N ASP A 126 -15.84 -9.51 -3.26
CA ASP A 126 -16.13 -8.44 -4.19
C ASP A 126 -15.12 -7.30 -4.00
N LEU A 127 -14.23 -7.13 -4.96
CA LEU A 127 -13.43 -5.91 -5.06
C LEU A 127 -14.25 -4.85 -5.80
N ARG A 128 -14.56 -3.76 -5.11
CA ARG A 128 -15.32 -2.61 -5.61
C ARG A 128 -14.35 -1.58 -6.18
N LEU A 129 -14.59 -1.12 -7.40
CA LEU A 129 -13.65 -0.28 -8.14
C LEU A 129 -14.34 0.92 -8.77
N ASN A 130 -13.67 2.07 -8.76
CA ASN A 130 -14.05 3.26 -9.54
C ASN A 130 -13.55 3.18 -10.99
N SER A 131 -12.36 2.61 -11.18
CA SER A 131 -11.73 2.36 -12.47
C SER A 131 -10.98 1.02 -12.43
N LEU A 132 -10.50 0.52 -13.56
CA LEU A 132 -9.81 -0.78 -13.63
C LEU A 132 -8.57 -0.87 -12.74
N THR A 133 -7.86 0.25 -12.57
CA THR A 133 -6.62 0.35 -11.80
C THR A 133 -6.64 1.57 -10.86
N GLY A 134 -7.82 1.96 -10.39
CA GLY A 134 -7.95 3.03 -9.40
C GLY A 134 -7.43 2.58 -8.04
N GLY A 135 -6.63 3.42 -7.39
CA GLY A 135 -6.12 3.15 -6.04
C GLY A 135 -7.19 3.11 -4.95
N GLU A 136 -8.43 3.51 -5.27
CA GLU A 136 -9.56 3.59 -4.32
C GLU A 136 -10.42 2.32 -4.25
N GLY A 137 -9.88 1.17 -4.65
CA GLY A 137 -10.60 -0.10 -4.64
C GLY A 137 -10.69 -0.71 -3.24
N SER A 138 -11.89 -1.12 -2.77
CA SER A 138 -12.05 -1.75 -1.45
C SER A 138 -12.79 -3.08 -1.53
N ILE A 139 -12.38 -4.03 -0.69
CA ILE A 139 -13.10 -5.29 -0.45
C ILE A 139 -14.07 -5.17 0.73
N VAL A 140 -13.92 -4.16 1.59
CA VAL A 140 -14.73 -3.99 2.80
C VAL A 140 -16.06 -3.35 2.46
N ALA A 141 -17.16 -4.05 2.76
CA ALA A 141 -18.50 -3.51 2.61
C ALA A 141 -18.76 -2.41 3.65
N GLY A 142 -19.44 -1.32 3.25
CA GLY A 142 -19.77 -0.21 4.17
C GLY A 142 -18.62 0.73 4.48
N PHE A 143 -17.39 0.46 4.01
CA PHE A 143 -16.25 1.36 4.25
C PHE A 143 -16.38 2.69 3.49
N ARG A 144 -16.91 2.65 2.27
CA ARG A 144 -17.32 3.81 1.46
C ARG A 144 -18.76 3.62 0.98
N SER A 145 -19.40 4.69 0.50
CA SER A 145 -20.74 4.58 -0.10
C SER A 145 -20.73 3.68 -1.34
N GLU A 146 -21.70 2.80 -1.47
CA GLU A 146 -21.84 1.91 -2.64
C GLU A 146 -22.00 2.69 -3.96
N SER A 147 -22.53 3.93 -3.91
CA SER A 147 -22.64 4.84 -5.06
C SER A 147 -21.28 5.32 -5.60
N ASP A 148 -20.21 5.21 -4.80
CA ASP A 148 -18.87 5.64 -5.19
C ASP A 148 -18.21 4.65 -6.15
N TYR A 149 -18.73 3.42 -6.24
CA TYR A 149 -18.14 2.35 -7.05
C TYR A 149 -18.90 2.13 -8.36
N LYS A 150 -18.16 1.97 -9.46
CA LYS A 150 -18.69 1.74 -10.81
C LYS A 150 -18.65 0.30 -11.25
N ARG A 151 -17.83 -0.51 -10.59
CA ARG A 151 -17.56 -1.91 -10.97
C ARG A 151 -17.34 -2.77 -9.74
N ARG A 152 -17.64 -4.06 -9.90
CA ARG A 152 -17.29 -5.12 -8.95
C ARG A 152 -16.67 -6.27 -9.71
N ILE A 153 -15.60 -6.83 -9.17
CA ILE A 153 -14.97 -8.05 -9.68
C ILE A 153 -14.75 -9.00 -8.50
N LYS A 154 -14.84 -10.31 -8.76
CA LYS A 154 -14.48 -11.31 -7.76
C LYS A 154 -12.98 -11.50 -7.76
N VAL A 155 -12.37 -11.43 -6.57
CA VAL A 155 -10.94 -11.61 -6.36
C VAL A 155 -10.70 -12.59 -5.21
N PRO A 156 -9.60 -13.36 -5.26
CA PRO A 156 -9.21 -14.22 -4.14
C PRO A 156 -8.65 -13.38 -3.00
N ILE A 157 -9.11 -13.65 -1.78
CA ILE A 157 -8.53 -13.19 -0.53
C ILE A 157 -8.13 -14.42 0.26
N LEU A 158 -6.91 -14.43 0.79
CA LEU A 158 -6.38 -15.55 1.54
C LEU A 158 -6.05 -15.16 2.99
N GLY A 159 -6.38 -16.05 3.91
CA GLY A 159 -6.10 -15.90 5.34
C GLY A 159 -4.68 -16.30 5.72
N ALA A 160 -4.38 -16.19 7.02
CA ALA A 160 -3.06 -16.50 7.60
C ALA A 160 -2.52 -17.89 7.24
N GLU A 161 -3.42 -18.87 7.08
CA GLU A 161 -3.10 -20.28 6.77
C GLU A 161 -2.53 -20.47 5.35
N PHE A 162 -2.69 -19.50 4.48
CA PHE A 162 -2.20 -19.51 3.09
C PHE A 162 -1.06 -18.51 2.84
N LEU A 163 -0.53 -17.87 3.89
CA LEU A 163 0.63 -17.01 3.73
C LEU A 163 1.81 -17.82 3.17
N PRO A 164 2.53 -17.26 2.17
CA PRO A 164 3.72 -17.93 1.65
C PRO A 164 4.72 -18.27 2.75
N GLY A 165 5.31 -19.47 2.67
CA GLY A 165 6.30 -19.93 3.66
C GLY A 165 7.48 -18.97 3.78
N GLU A 166 7.84 -18.30 2.69
CA GLU A 166 8.90 -17.28 2.66
C GLU A 166 8.66 -16.16 3.68
N LEU A 167 7.41 -15.76 3.93
CA LEU A 167 7.08 -14.74 4.95
C LEU A 167 7.28 -15.23 6.40
N LEU A 168 7.29 -16.54 6.59
CA LEU A 168 7.54 -17.13 7.90
C LEU A 168 8.99 -17.56 8.07
N GLU A 169 9.70 -17.91 7.00
CA GLU A 169 11.07 -18.39 7.01
C GLU A 169 12.09 -17.26 6.86
N HIS A 170 11.86 -16.32 5.94
CA HIS A 170 12.71 -15.16 5.72
C HIS A 170 12.30 -14.00 6.62
N LYS A 171 13.30 -13.24 7.04
CA LYS A 171 13.03 -12.06 7.87
C LYS A 171 12.29 -10.99 7.09
N VAL A 172 11.15 -10.58 7.60
CA VAL A 172 10.41 -9.42 7.10
C VAL A 172 10.92 -8.18 7.83
N GLY A 173 11.58 -7.28 7.10
CA GLY A 173 12.13 -6.03 7.65
C GLY A 173 11.13 -4.88 7.62
N VAL A 174 10.33 -4.82 6.55
CA VAL A 174 9.30 -3.79 6.34
C VAL A 174 8.00 -4.43 5.85
N LEU A 175 6.88 -3.98 6.38
CA LEU A 175 5.54 -4.29 5.90
C LEU A 175 4.84 -2.99 5.52
N LYS A 176 4.42 -2.82 4.27
CA LYS A 176 3.48 -1.77 3.88
C LYS A 176 2.08 -2.35 3.75
N VAL A 177 1.09 -1.65 4.29
CA VAL A 177 -0.33 -2.00 4.17
C VAL A 177 -1.12 -0.77 3.73
N ASP A 178 -1.71 -0.86 2.54
CA ASP A 178 -2.49 0.20 1.93
C ASP A 178 -3.57 -0.46 1.05
N VAL A 179 -4.71 -0.77 1.66
CA VAL A 179 -5.76 -1.63 1.08
C VAL A 179 -7.16 -1.04 1.19
N GLU A 180 -7.22 0.29 1.39
CA GLU A 180 -8.45 1.07 1.30
C GLU A 180 -9.60 0.56 2.22
N GLY A 181 -9.25 0.40 3.50
CA GLY A 181 -10.18 0.02 4.57
C GLY A 181 -10.10 -1.43 5.02
N GLY A 182 -9.28 -2.26 4.36
CA GLY A 182 -9.04 -3.65 4.73
C GLY A 182 -7.88 -3.86 5.71
N GLU A 183 -7.27 -2.79 6.23
CA GLU A 183 -6.05 -2.83 7.04
C GLU A 183 -6.19 -3.74 8.26
N LEU A 184 -7.31 -3.65 9.00
CA LEU A 184 -7.56 -4.50 10.16
C LEU A 184 -7.51 -6.00 9.81
N ASP A 185 -8.14 -6.38 8.70
CA ASP A 185 -8.19 -7.78 8.26
C ASP A 185 -6.80 -8.28 7.86
N VAL A 186 -6.00 -7.42 7.22
CA VAL A 186 -4.59 -7.70 6.90
C VAL A 186 -3.76 -7.86 8.17
N PHE A 187 -3.88 -6.95 9.15
CA PHE A 187 -3.11 -7.01 10.39
C PHE A 187 -3.45 -8.27 11.20
N ARG A 188 -4.72 -8.68 11.24
CA ARG A 188 -5.13 -9.94 11.87
C ARG A 188 -4.50 -11.16 11.20
N ALA A 189 -4.56 -11.22 9.87
CA ALA A 189 -3.95 -12.30 9.10
C ALA A 189 -2.43 -12.33 9.23
N MET A 190 -1.79 -11.14 9.28
CA MET A 190 -0.33 -11.01 9.38
C MET A 190 0.20 -11.10 10.81
N THR A 191 -0.65 -11.25 11.84
CA THR A 191 -0.22 -11.33 13.25
C THR A 191 0.91 -12.32 13.51
N PRO A 192 0.95 -13.55 12.90
CA PRO A 192 2.10 -14.46 13.07
C PRO A 192 3.42 -13.87 12.59
N VAL A 193 3.41 -13.16 11.45
CA VAL A 193 4.57 -12.48 10.85
C VAL A 193 5.00 -11.31 11.74
N LEU A 194 4.04 -10.50 12.21
CA LEU A 194 4.30 -9.35 13.09
C LEU A 194 4.94 -9.79 14.41
N ARG A 195 4.43 -10.84 15.02
CA ARG A 195 4.99 -11.41 16.27
C ARG A 195 6.42 -11.94 16.10
N LYS A 196 6.66 -12.61 14.96
CA LYS A 196 7.95 -13.26 14.71
C LYS A 196 9.04 -12.27 14.30
N HIS A 197 8.73 -11.34 13.43
CA HIS A 197 9.74 -10.53 12.75
C HIS A 197 9.81 -9.08 13.26
N GLN A 198 8.76 -8.57 13.91
CA GLN A 198 8.70 -7.18 14.39
C GLN A 198 9.13 -6.18 13.30
N PRO A 199 8.52 -6.23 12.07
CA PRO A 199 8.90 -5.34 10.99
C PRO A 199 8.56 -3.88 11.30
N LEU A 200 9.20 -2.94 10.60
CA LEU A 200 8.68 -1.57 10.49
C LEU A 200 7.44 -1.59 9.61
N ILE A 201 6.36 -0.92 10.01
CA ILE A 201 5.10 -0.98 9.28
C ILE A 201 4.71 0.40 8.78
N ILE A 202 4.53 0.55 7.47
CA ILE A 202 3.96 1.74 6.84
C ILE A 202 2.51 1.45 6.51
N SER A 203 1.58 2.28 6.95
CA SER A 203 0.17 2.12 6.60
C SER A 203 -0.52 3.44 6.37
N GLU A 204 -1.42 3.47 5.38
CA GLU A 204 -2.40 4.54 5.25
C GLU A 204 -3.68 4.11 5.96
N LEU A 205 -4.13 4.92 6.92
CA LEU A 205 -5.42 4.73 7.60
C LEU A 205 -6.31 5.91 7.26
N LEU A 206 -7.35 5.66 6.46
CA LEU A 206 -8.26 6.71 6.01
C LEU A 206 -8.96 7.41 7.18
N PRO A 207 -9.22 8.73 7.09
CA PRO A 207 -9.70 9.51 8.20
C PRO A 207 -11.15 9.15 8.58
N ILE A 208 -11.48 9.39 9.83
CA ILE A 208 -12.83 9.24 10.37
C ILE A 208 -13.42 10.63 10.48
N TYR A 209 -14.32 10.97 9.58
CA TYR A 209 -14.87 12.33 9.49
C TYR A 209 -15.85 12.66 10.61
N ASP A 210 -16.67 11.69 11.02
CA ASP A 210 -17.75 11.88 11.98
C ASP A 210 -18.17 10.53 12.60
N THR A 211 -17.90 10.36 13.89
CA THR A 211 -18.21 9.13 14.64
C THR A 211 -19.70 8.98 14.97
N THR A 212 -20.53 10.00 14.74
CA THR A 212 -21.97 9.92 14.97
C THR A 212 -22.71 9.21 13.84
N THR A 213 -22.06 9.04 12.69
CA THR A 213 -22.58 8.27 11.56
C THR A 213 -22.26 6.77 11.71
N GLU A 214 -23.11 5.91 11.18
CA GLU A 214 -22.88 4.45 11.15
C GLU A 214 -21.53 4.12 10.50
N GLN A 215 -21.21 4.77 9.38
CA GLN A 215 -19.93 4.59 8.68
C GLN A 215 -18.73 5.05 9.51
N GLY A 216 -18.83 6.18 10.19
CA GLY A 216 -17.76 6.72 11.02
C GLY A 216 -17.54 5.86 12.27
N SER A 217 -18.63 5.40 12.94
CA SER A 217 -18.54 4.46 14.05
C SER A 217 -17.88 3.16 13.62
N PHE A 218 -18.30 2.58 12.49
CA PHE A 218 -17.69 1.37 11.91
C PHE A 218 -16.18 1.54 11.64
N ARG A 219 -15.76 2.67 11.06
CA ARG A 219 -14.34 2.95 10.83
C ARG A 219 -13.56 3.09 12.14
N LYS A 220 -14.16 3.77 13.13
CA LYS A 220 -13.52 3.96 14.45
C LYS A 220 -13.29 2.63 15.16
N GLU A 221 -14.29 1.77 15.19
CA GLU A 221 -14.16 0.44 15.78
C GLU A 221 -13.03 -0.38 15.13
N ARG A 222 -12.93 -0.31 13.79
CA ARG A 222 -11.86 -1.00 13.07
C ARG A 222 -10.48 -0.40 13.37
N GLN A 223 -10.37 0.92 13.42
CA GLN A 223 -9.12 1.61 13.74
C GLN A 223 -8.67 1.28 15.17
N ASP A 224 -9.60 1.29 16.14
CA ASP A 224 -9.30 0.97 17.53
C ASP A 224 -8.85 -0.49 17.70
N ALA A 225 -9.52 -1.41 17.02
CA ALA A 225 -9.12 -2.82 17.02
C ALA A 225 -7.72 -3.03 16.39
N LEU A 226 -7.40 -2.30 15.31
CA LEU A 226 -6.09 -2.36 14.65
C LEU A 226 -4.99 -1.82 15.57
N THR A 227 -5.19 -0.63 16.13
CA THR A 227 -4.21 -0.01 17.04
C THR A 227 -4.03 -0.81 18.32
N GLY A 228 -5.10 -1.45 18.84
CA GLY A 228 -5.02 -2.40 19.94
C GLY A 228 -4.11 -3.59 19.64
N ILE A 229 -4.24 -4.21 18.47
CA ILE A 229 -3.34 -5.32 18.04
C ILE A 229 -1.88 -4.84 18.03
N LEU A 230 -1.61 -3.67 17.47
CA LEU A 230 -0.25 -3.15 17.38
C LEU A 230 0.33 -2.78 18.75
N HIS A 231 -0.47 -2.19 19.62
CA HIS A 231 -0.09 -1.90 21.00
C HIS A 231 0.29 -3.20 21.76
N ASP A 232 -0.54 -4.25 21.66
CA ASP A 232 -0.29 -5.55 22.28
C ASP A 232 0.98 -6.23 21.74
N LEU A 233 1.38 -5.89 20.53
CA LEU A 233 2.61 -6.35 19.90
C LEU A 233 3.82 -5.44 20.19
N GLY A 234 3.66 -4.38 20.98
CA GLY A 234 4.74 -3.48 21.38
C GLY A 234 5.15 -2.46 20.33
N TYR A 235 4.22 -2.04 19.47
CA TYR A 235 4.44 -0.97 18.50
C TYR A 235 4.02 0.39 19.04
N CYS A 236 4.76 1.44 18.69
CA CYS A 236 4.31 2.82 18.83
C CYS A 236 3.88 3.40 17.50
N ILE A 237 3.03 4.42 17.58
CA ILE A 237 2.44 5.12 16.45
C ILE A 237 3.27 6.37 16.15
N ILE A 238 3.71 6.52 14.91
CA ILE A 238 4.42 7.70 14.39
C ILE A 238 3.66 8.19 13.17
N ARG A 239 3.10 9.40 13.22
CA ARG A 239 2.51 10.04 12.04
C ARG A 239 3.59 10.53 11.11
N LEU A 240 3.43 10.29 9.82
CA LEU A 240 4.31 10.76 8.76
C LEU A 240 3.64 11.94 8.04
N HIS A 241 4.23 13.13 8.16
CA HIS A 241 3.72 14.32 7.49
C HIS A 241 4.26 14.45 6.06
N LEU A 242 3.53 15.14 5.21
CA LEU A 242 3.90 15.35 3.79
C LEU A 242 5.14 16.23 3.61
N ASP A 243 5.51 17.01 4.64
CA ASP A 243 6.72 17.82 4.68
C ASP A 243 7.96 17.07 5.20
N GLY A 244 7.82 15.77 5.45
CA GLY A 244 8.88 14.89 5.97
C GLY A 244 9.01 14.90 7.49
N SER A 245 8.28 15.75 8.22
CA SER A 245 8.27 15.73 9.69
C SER A 245 7.54 14.51 10.23
N ARG A 246 7.85 14.13 11.47
CA ARG A 246 7.32 12.95 12.14
C ARG A 246 6.86 13.30 13.55
N GLU A 247 5.73 12.75 13.93
CA GLU A 247 5.10 12.99 15.20
C GLU A 247 4.75 11.67 15.89
N ARG A 248 5.24 11.48 17.11
CA ARG A 248 4.80 10.34 17.93
C ARG A 248 3.42 10.62 18.50
N LEU A 249 2.52 9.65 18.34
CA LEU A 249 1.17 9.72 18.87
C LEU A 249 0.96 8.66 19.96
N GLU A 250 0.15 8.99 20.95
CA GLU A 250 -0.36 8.00 21.91
C GLU A 250 -1.57 7.26 21.31
N GLU A 251 -2.40 7.96 20.55
CA GLU A 251 -3.56 7.40 19.83
C GLU A 251 -3.78 8.13 18.50
N ILE A 252 -4.53 7.50 17.59
CA ILE A 252 -4.95 8.13 16.33
C ILE A 252 -6.28 8.85 16.59
N GLU A 253 -6.23 10.16 16.60
CA GLU A 253 -7.40 11.01 16.78
C GLU A 253 -8.37 10.96 15.61
N VAL A 254 -9.63 11.30 15.86
CA VAL A 254 -10.64 11.52 14.83
C VAL A 254 -10.33 12.83 14.11
N HIS A 255 -10.12 12.77 12.80
CA HIS A 255 -9.82 13.94 11.96
C HIS A 255 -10.42 13.77 10.55
N SER A 256 -10.47 14.88 9.81
CA SER A 256 -10.97 14.91 8.43
C SER A 256 -9.89 15.15 7.37
N GLU A 257 -8.61 15.20 7.77
CA GLU A 257 -7.51 15.62 6.91
C GLU A 257 -6.81 14.40 6.29
N ILE A 258 -6.88 14.28 4.96
CA ILE A 258 -6.19 13.21 4.20
C ILE A 258 -4.67 13.32 4.33
N ALA A 259 -4.13 14.52 4.53
CA ALA A 259 -2.69 14.71 4.73
C ALA A 259 -2.14 14.07 6.01
N LEU A 260 -3.02 13.65 6.95
CA LEU A 260 -2.66 13.07 8.24
C LEU A 260 -2.92 11.56 8.32
N THR A 261 -3.11 10.88 7.19
CA THR A 261 -3.49 9.44 7.12
C THR A 261 -2.32 8.48 7.09
N ASN A 262 -1.08 8.99 6.99
CA ASN A 262 0.11 8.16 6.82
C ASN A 262 0.82 7.90 8.14
N TYR A 263 1.05 6.63 8.45
CA TYR A 263 1.64 6.21 9.72
C TYR A 263 2.80 5.24 9.51
N LEU A 264 3.81 5.37 10.37
CA LEU A 264 4.83 4.38 10.64
C LEU A 264 4.54 3.77 12.01
N PHE A 265 4.30 2.47 12.05
CA PHE A 265 4.31 1.75 13.31
C PHE A 265 5.68 1.11 13.47
N ALA A 266 6.35 1.46 14.56
CA ALA A 266 7.69 0.97 14.86
C ALA A 266 7.70 0.24 16.22
N PRO A 267 8.41 -0.89 16.33
CA PRO A 267 8.66 -1.48 17.65
C PRO A 267 9.22 -0.44 18.61
N VAL A 268 8.78 -0.44 19.86
CA VAL A 268 9.10 0.62 20.85
C VAL A 268 10.59 0.85 21.00
N ASP A 269 11.39 -0.21 20.95
CA ASP A 269 12.86 -0.16 21.05
C ASP A 269 13.54 0.47 19.83
N ARG A 270 12.85 0.53 18.69
CA ARG A 270 13.35 1.11 17.42
C ARG A 270 12.78 2.49 17.09
N ALA A 271 11.76 2.94 17.84
CA ALA A 271 11.03 4.17 17.50
C ALA A 271 11.88 5.44 17.58
N SER A 272 12.87 5.49 18.48
CA SER A 272 13.72 6.66 18.70
C SER A 272 14.54 7.05 17.46
N SER A 273 14.95 6.09 16.62
CA SER A 273 15.68 6.36 15.37
C SER A 273 14.86 7.12 14.32
N PHE A 274 13.54 7.11 14.45
CA PHE A 274 12.62 7.82 13.55
C PHE A 274 12.14 9.17 14.05
N LEU A 275 12.32 9.46 15.33
CA LEU A 275 11.85 10.70 15.98
C LEU A 275 12.95 11.76 16.11
N SER A 276 14.22 11.38 16.01
CA SER A 276 15.39 12.26 16.21
C SER A 276 15.92 12.91 14.93
N ALA A 277 15.31 12.67 13.77
CA ALA A 277 15.71 13.26 12.48
C ALA A 277 14.79 14.45 12.15
N SER A 278 15.04 15.60 12.83
CA SER A 278 14.49 16.91 12.48
C SER A 278 15.58 17.78 11.91
#